data_e610280b49ef4ef0cfe7673f8a4cdf23
#
_entry.id   e610280b49ef4ef0cfe7673f8a4cdf23
#
_cell.length_a   1.000
_cell.length_b   1.000
_cell.length_c   1.000
_cell.angle_alpha   90.00
_cell.angle_beta   90.00
_cell.angle_gamma   90.00
#
_symmetry.space_group_name_H-M   'P 1'
#
loop_
_entity.id
_entity.type
_entity.pdbx_description
1 polymer ?
#
loop_
_entity_poly.entity_id
_entity_poly.type
_entity_poly.pdbx_seq_one_letter_code
_entity_poly.pdbx_strand_id
1 'polypeptide(L)'
;SGIMKFQGELMDEKKISELRGKEIAFVPQSTLYLDPLMKVGKQVRGKRGRKGAEKQSELFRRYGLPEETETKYPFECSGGMTRRILLSTALMENPKLIIADEPTPGMDLTLAKKSMEDFRKFADAGNGVLLITHDIELALEVADRIVVFYAGKTVEEAPVSDFCSEET
;
A
#
# COMPACT_ATOMS: atom_id res chain seq x y z
N SER A 1 6.16 -1.03 -24.64
CA SER A 1 5.75 0.37 -24.86
C SER A 1 4.25 0.47 -24.64
N GLY A 2 3.82 1.33 -23.78
CA GLY A 2 2.41 1.57 -23.46
C GLY A 2 2.18 3.05 -23.14
N ILE A 3 0.92 3.45 -23.06
CA ILE A 3 0.51 4.78 -22.65
C ILE A 3 0.03 4.67 -21.20
N MET A 4 0.62 5.48 -20.31
CA MET A 4 0.18 5.59 -18.93
C MET A 4 -0.50 6.95 -18.72
N LYS A 5 -1.69 6.92 -18.10
CA LYS A 5 -2.44 8.13 -17.75
C LYS A 5 -2.80 8.10 -16.27
N PHE A 6 -2.78 9.27 -15.64
CA PHE A 6 -3.28 9.48 -14.29
C PHE A 6 -4.26 10.66 -14.33
N GLN A 7 -5.48 10.45 -13.88
CA GLN A 7 -6.58 11.44 -13.95
C GLN A 7 -6.78 12.04 -15.36
N GLY A 8 -6.63 11.19 -16.39
CA GLY A 8 -6.79 11.58 -17.80
C GLY A 8 -5.55 12.23 -18.44
N GLU A 9 -4.55 12.60 -17.65
CA GLU A 9 -3.32 13.23 -18.16
C GLU A 9 -2.23 12.20 -18.45
N LEU A 10 -1.50 12.41 -19.54
CA LEU A 10 -0.35 11.57 -19.91
C LEU A 10 0.75 11.69 -18.86
N MET A 11 1.32 10.54 -18.47
CA MET A 11 2.41 10.46 -17.51
C MET A 11 3.75 10.40 -18.25
N ASP A 12 4.57 11.40 -18.04
CA ASP A 12 5.99 11.41 -18.37
C ASP A 12 6.85 11.26 -17.10
N GLU A 13 8.14 11.11 -17.25
CA GLU A 13 9.07 10.93 -16.12
C GLU A 13 9.02 12.10 -15.12
N LYS A 14 8.88 13.33 -15.62
CA LYS A 14 8.80 14.53 -14.79
C LYS A 14 7.53 14.50 -13.94
N LYS A 15 6.38 14.21 -14.55
CA LYS A 15 5.10 14.15 -13.89
C LYS A 15 5.03 13.01 -12.86
N ILE A 16 5.58 11.85 -13.20
CA ILE A 16 5.73 10.73 -12.26
C ILE A 16 6.54 11.17 -11.03
N SER A 17 7.66 11.86 -11.23
CA SER A 17 8.49 12.37 -10.14
C SER A 17 7.78 13.39 -9.24
N GLU A 18 6.95 14.26 -9.82
CA GLU A 18 6.17 15.27 -9.08
C GLU A 18 5.05 14.65 -8.23
N LEU A 19 4.40 13.58 -8.71
CA LEU A 19 3.26 12.92 -8.07
C LEU A 19 3.69 11.87 -7.05
N ARG A 20 4.89 11.30 -7.21
CA ARG A 20 5.42 10.25 -6.32
C ARG A 20 5.55 10.77 -4.90
N GLY A 21 4.99 10.02 -3.93
CA GLY A 21 5.01 10.36 -2.52
C GLY A 21 4.08 11.53 -2.13
N LYS A 22 3.23 11.99 -3.05
CA LYS A 22 2.19 13.00 -2.80
C LYS A 22 0.82 12.45 -3.17
N GLU A 23 0.54 12.39 -4.48
CA GLU A 23 -0.74 11.87 -4.98
C GLU A 23 -0.69 10.37 -5.29
N ILE A 24 0.51 9.82 -5.49
CA ILE A 24 0.73 8.38 -5.69
C ILE A 24 1.65 7.89 -4.59
N ALA A 25 1.14 6.98 -3.75
CA ALA A 25 1.90 6.27 -2.73
C ALA A 25 2.23 4.85 -3.20
N PHE A 26 3.38 4.35 -2.75
CA PHE A 26 3.84 3.00 -3.05
C PHE A 26 4.12 2.23 -1.76
N VAL A 27 3.56 1.05 -1.63
CA VAL A 27 3.88 0.05 -0.61
C VAL A 27 4.70 -1.04 -1.28
N PRO A 28 6.03 -1.05 -1.11
CA PRO A 28 6.90 -1.99 -1.80
C PRO A 28 6.89 -3.37 -1.16
N GLN A 29 7.17 -4.39 -1.96
CA GLN A 29 7.40 -5.75 -1.49
C GLN A 29 8.60 -5.85 -0.54
N SER A 30 9.67 -5.15 -0.86
CA SER A 30 10.91 -5.17 -0.05
C SER A 30 10.82 -4.23 1.15
N THR A 31 11.23 -4.74 2.32
CA THR A 31 11.34 -3.95 3.55
C THR A 31 12.58 -3.05 3.59
N LEU A 32 13.50 -3.18 2.62
CA LEU A 32 14.73 -2.40 2.52
C LEU A 32 14.52 -0.94 2.05
N TYR A 33 13.28 -0.55 1.76
CA TYR A 33 12.95 0.83 1.36
C TYR A 33 13.00 1.84 2.51
N LEU A 34 13.05 1.37 3.76
CA LEU A 34 13.28 2.27 4.89
C LEU A 34 14.77 2.60 5.01
N ASP A 35 15.08 3.86 5.27
CA ASP A 35 16.45 4.31 5.55
C ASP A 35 16.94 3.68 6.86
N PRO A 36 17.98 2.82 6.83
CA PRO A 36 18.44 2.13 8.03
C PRO A 36 19.07 3.06 9.07
N LEU A 37 19.49 4.26 8.68
CA LEU A 37 20.14 5.25 9.53
C LEU A 37 19.17 6.28 10.11
N MET A 38 17.87 6.19 9.76
CA MET A 38 16.86 7.11 10.23
C MET A 38 15.83 6.38 11.11
N LYS A 39 15.48 6.99 12.25
CA LYS A 39 14.42 6.46 13.14
C LYS A 39 13.09 6.35 12.42
N VAL A 40 12.38 5.27 12.66
CA VAL A 40 11.09 4.93 12.03
C VAL A 40 10.09 6.08 12.11
N GLY A 41 9.86 6.64 13.29
CA GLY A 41 8.91 7.74 13.46
C GLY A 41 9.25 8.97 12.61
N LYS A 42 10.54 9.29 12.45
CA LYS A 42 10.98 10.40 11.61
C LYS A 42 10.70 10.12 10.13
N GLN A 43 10.87 8.88 9.68
CA GLN A 43 10.57 8.47 8.30
C GLN A 43 9.07 8.56 8.01
N VAL A 44 8.23 8.00 8.89
CA VAL A 44 6.78 7.99 8.73
C VAL A 44 6.20 9.40 8.75
N ARG A 45 6.58 10.23 9.74
CA ARG A 45 6.08 11.62 9.85
C ARG A 45 6.58 12.54 8.75
N GLY A 46 7.79 12.33 8.27
CA GLY A 46 8.45 13.27 7.38
C GLY A 46 8.54 14.67 8.02
N LYS A 47 8.20 15.71 7.25
CA LYS A 47 8.25 17.13 7.68
C LYS A 47 6.94 17.66 8.29
N ARG A 48 5.96 16.82 8.63
CA ARG A 48 4.58 17.23 8.98
C ARG A 48 4.38 17.77 10.40
N GLY A 49 5.43 17.85 11.23
CA GLY A 49 5.33 18.41 12.57
C GLY A 49 4.33 17.68 13.47
N ARG A 50 3.61 18.42 14.33
CA ARG A 50 2.67 17.87 15.32
C ARG A 50 1.52 17.08 14.71
N LYS A 51 0.88 17.59 13.65
CA LYS A 51 -0.22 16.86 12.96
C LYS A 51 0.25 15.51 12.40
N GLY A 52 1.48 15.47 11.90
CA GLY A 52 2.08 14.21 11.44
C GLY A 52 2.33 13.23 12.59
N ALA A 53 2.71 13.71 13.78
CA ALA A 53 2.88 12.87 14.95
C ALA A 53 1.55 12.26 15.43
N GLU A 54 0.49 13.03 15.48
CA GLU A 54 -0.85 12.57 15.87
C GLU A 54 -1.36 11.48 14.90
N LYS A 55 -1.26 11.73 13.58
CA LYS A 55 -1.66 10.74 12.55
C LYS A 55 -0.79 9.49 12.58
N GLN A 56 0.52 9.62 12.80
CA GLN A 56 1.41 8.48 12.96
C GLN A 56 1.01 7.61 14.14
N SER A 57 0.74 8.21 15.31
CA SER A 57 0.32 7.47 16.51
C SER A 57 -1.01 6.73 16.27
N GLU A 58 -1.94 7.34 15.54
CA GLU A 58 -3.19 6.69 15.12
C GLU A 58 -2.92 5.47 14.24
N LEU A 59 -2.11 5.62 13.18
CA LEU A 59 -1.76 4.53 12.26
C LEU A 59 -0.98 3.41 12.98
N PHE A 60 -0.04 3.75 13.87
CA PHE A 60 0.70 2.75 14.63
C PHE A 60 -0.22 1.92 15.52
N ARG A 61 -1.13 2.58 16.24
CA ARG A 61 -2.15 1.89 17.05
C ARG A 61 -3.06 1.05 16.17
N ARG A 62 -3.49 1.56 15.02
CA ARG A 62 -4.34 0.84 14.07
C ARG A 62 -3.71 -0.46 13.58
N TYR A 63 -2.41 -0.46 13.30
CA TYR A 63 -1.66 -1.62 12.82
C TYR A 63 -0.92 -2.39 13.91
N GLY A 64 -1.24 -2.17 15.18
CA GLY A 64 -0.64 -2.91 16.30
C GLY A 64 0.87 -2.73 16.41
N LEU A 65 1.38 -1.55 16.05
CA LEU A 65 2.77 -1.17 16.29
C LEU A 65 2.87 -0.53 17.68
N PRO A 66 3.75 -1.03 18.55
CA PRO A 66 4.02 -0.40 19.84
C PRO A 66 4.46 1.07 19.70
N GLU A 67 4.12 1.92 20.66
CA GLU A 67 4.45 3.34 20.60
C GLU A 67 5.97 3.59 20.51
N GLU A 68 6.76 2.78 21.23
CA GLU A 68 8.22 2.84 21.19
C GLU A 68 8.82 2.54 19.80
N THR A 69 8.04 1.99 18.87
CA THR A 69 8.49 1.73 17.48
C THR A 69 8.96 3.02 16.80
N GLU A 70 8.41 4.17 17.16
CA GLU A 70 8.82 5.44 16.56
C GLU A 70 10.28 5.81 16.85
N THR A 71 10.83 5.32 17.96
CA THR A 71 12.21 5.59 18.37
C THR A 71 13.22 4.58 17.88
N LYS A 72 12.75 3.46 17.31
CA LYS A 72 13.59 2.39 16.76
C LYS A 72 14.13 2.74 15.37
N TYR A 73 15.21 2.06 15.01
CA TYR A 73 15.69 2.00 13.64
C TYR A 73 15.06 0.79 12.90
N PRO A 74 15.00 0.79 11.57
CA PRO A 74 14.42 -0.32 10.80
C PRO A 74 15.00 -1.70 11.13
N PHE A 75 16.31 -1.78 11.38
CA PHE A 75 16.99 -3.03 11.74
C PHE A 75 16.63 -3.58 13.12
N GLU A 76 15.99 -2.79 13.98
CA GLU A 76 15.47 -3.21 15.30
C GLU A 76 14.02 -3.71 15.22
N CYS A 77 13.42 -3.66 14.01
CA CYS A 77 12.05 -4.07 13.76
C CYS A 77 12.00 -5.44 13.09
N SER A 78 11.00 -6.26 13.43
CA SER A 78 10.74 -7.50 12.70
C SER A 78 10.23 -7.19 11.29
N GLY A 79 10.30 -8.18 10.38
CA GLY A 79 9.81 -8.03 9.00
C GLY A 79 8.33 -7.59 8.94
N GLY A 80 7.48 -8.20 9.78
CA GLY A 80 6.07 -7.81 9.89
C GLY A 80 5.88 -6.39 10.45
N MET A 81 6.71 -5.94 11.40
CA MET A 81 6.69 -4.54 11.87
C MET A 81 7.09 -3.60 10.74
N THR A 82 8.18 -3.91 10.03
CA THR A 82 8.68 -3.06 8.92
C THR A 82 7.63 -2.91 7.83
N ARG A 83 6.90 -3.97 7.50
CA ARG A 83 5.82 -3.92 6.51
C ARG A 83 4.65 -3.04 6.95
N ARG A 84 4.24 -3.13 8.21
CA ARG A 84 3.21 -2.25 8.79
C ARG A 84 3.66 -0.78 8.86
N ILE A 85 4.94 -0.54 9.06
CA ILE A 85 5.54 0.80 8.99
C ILE A 85 5.45 1.35 7.56
N LEU A 86 5.79 0.55 6.53
CA LEU A 86 5.67 0.96 5.12
C LEU A 86 4.23 1.28 4.75
N LEU A 87 3.27 0.46 5.18
CA LEU A 87 1.85 0.71 4.99
C LEU A 87 1.41 2.02 5.67
N SER A 88 1.83 2.22 6.92
CA SER A 88 1.56 3.48 7.64
C SER A 88 2.13 4.69 6.90
N THR A 89 3.34 4.56 6.32
CA THR A 89 3.98 5.63 5.56
C THR A 89 3.17 5.99 4.30
N ALA A 90 2.66 4.99 3.58
CA ALA A 90 1.84 5.21 2.39
C ALA A 90 0.53 5.95 2.71
N LEU A 91 -0.08 5.65 3.86
CA LEU A 91 -1.34 6.28 4.30
C LEU A 91 -1.16 7.67 4.93
N MET A 92 0.08 8.09 5.22
CA MET A 92 0.34 9.42 5.80
C MET A 92 -0.03 10.58 4.88
N GLU A 93 0.11 10.41 3.56
CA GLU A 93 -0.03 11.50 2.58
C GLU A 93 -1.46 11.76 2.10
N ASN A 94 -2.43 10.90 2.41
CA ASN A 94 -3.75 10.90 1.77
C ASN A 94 -3.62 10.90 0.24
N PRO A 95 -2.91 9.94 -0.36
CA PRO A 95 -2.73 9.89 -1.80
C PRO A 95 -4.08 9.70 -2.52
N LYS A 96 -4.09 9.89 -3.83
CA LYS A 96 -5.23 9.53 -4.69
C LYS A 96 -5.11 8.13 -5.27
N LEU A 97 -3.89 7.59 -5.30
CA LEU A 97 -3.59 6.24 -5.74
C LEU A 97 -2.60 5.58 -4.79
N ILE A 98 -2.92 4.40 -4.34
CA ILE A 98 -1.98 3.50 -3.67
C ILE A 98 -1.63 2.36 -4.62
N ILE A 99 -0.35 2.13 -4.83
CA ILE A 99 0.18 0.94 -5.50
C ILE A 99 0.78 0.08 -4.40
N ALA A 100 0.23 -1.10 -4.16
CA ALA A 100 0.68 -2.02 -3.12
C ALA A 100 1.18 -3.32 -3.75
N ASP A 101 2.46 -3.60 -3.59
CA ASP A 101 3.14 -4.78 -4.10
C ASP A 101 3.39 -5.75 -2.96
N GLU A 102 2.63 -6.86 -2.94
CA GLU A 102 2.67 -7.88 -1.90
C GLU A 102 2.64 -7.27 -0.48
N PRO A 103 1.57 -6.55 -0.11
CA PRO A 103 1.57 -5.79 1.15
C PRO A 103 1.41 -6.66 2.40
N THR A 104 0.94 -7.90 2.30
CA THR A 104 0.52 -8.75 3.44
C THR A 104 1.51 -9.81 3.92
N PRO A 105 2.49 -10.32 3.14
CA PRO A 105 3.41 -11.35 3.62
C PRO A 105 4.08 -10.99 4.95
N GLY A 106 4.12 -11.94 5.88
CA GLY A 106 4.71 -11.73 7.20
C GLY A 106 3.79 -11.00 8.21
N MET A 107 2.55 -10.71 7.84
CA MET A 107 1.49 -10.32 8.77
C MET A 107 0.69 -11.54 9.20
N ASP A 108 0.13 -11.51 10.42
CA ASP A 108 -0.91 -12.46 10.78
C ASP A 108 -2.20 -12.18 9.98
N LEU A 109 -3.07 -13.19 9.88
CA LEU A 109 -4.28 -13.12 9.05
C LEU A 109 -5.19 -11.94 9.43
N THR A 110 -5.31 -11.64 10.71
CA THR A 110 -6.16 -10.53 11.22
C THR A 110 -5.64 -9.19 10.72
N LEU A 111 -4.32 -8.97 10.78
CA LEU A 111 -3.70 -7.74 10.29
C LEU A 111 -3.71 -7.67 8.76
N ALA A 112 -3.53 -8.79 8.07
CA ALA A 112 -3.64 -8.85 6.61
C ALA A 112 -5.05 -8.45 6.15
N LYS A 113 -6.10 -9.04 6.70
CA LYS A 113 -7.50 -8.69 6.41
C LYS A 113 -7.79 -7.21 6.72
N LYS A 114 -7.35 -6.72 7.87
CA LYS A 114 -7.51 -5.31 8.22
C LYS A 114 -6.84 -4.35 7.23
N SER A 115 -5.66 -4.72 6.73
CA SER A 115 -4.96 -3.93 5.70
C SER A 115 -5.75 -3.90 4.40
N MET A 116 -6.35 -5.04 4.00
CA MET A 116 -7.21 -5.11 2.81
C MET A 116 -8.50 -4.31 2.98
N GLU A 117 -9.16 -4.38 4.14
CA GLU A 117 -10.31 -3.54 4.45
C GLU A 117 -9.96 -2.04 4.37
N ASP A 118 -8.76 -1.65 4.80
CA ASP A 118 -8.32 -0.26 4.72
C ASP A 118 -8.12 0.19 3.28
N PHE A 119 -7.58 -0.67 2.42
CA PHE A 119 -7.51 -0.41 0.99
C PHE A 119 -8.92 -0.31 0.37
N ARG A 120 -9.86 -1.19 0.77
CA ARG A 120 -11.25 -1.10 0.32
C ARG A 120 -11.89 0.23 0.72
N LYS A 121 -11.80 0.62 1.99
CA LYS A 121 -12.32 1.91 2.49
C LYS A 121 -11.67 3.10 1.77
N PHE A 122 -10.39 2.99 1.45
CA PHE A 122 -9.68 4.03 0.69
C PHE A 122 -10.24 4.15 -0.75
N ALA A 123 -10.54 3.03 -1.39
CA ALA A 123 -11.15 2.98 -2.72
C ALA A 123 -12.59 3.51 -2.68
N ASP A 124 -13.40 3.11 -1.69
CA ASP A 124 -14.78 3.56 -1.50
C ASP A 124 -14.89 5.07 -1.25
N ALA A 125 -13.82 5.69 -0.74
CA ALA A 125 -13.71 7.16 -0.62
C ALA A 125 -13.39 7.88 -1.94
N GLY A 126 -13.42 7.18 -3.09
CA GLY A 126 -13.21 7.73 -4.42
C GLY A 126 -11.74 7.77 -4.88
N ASN A 127 -10.86 7.03 -4.20
CA ASN A 127 -9.45 6.91 -4.58
C ASN A 127 -9.17 5.61 -5.34
N GLY A 128 -7.96 5.47 -5.89
CA GLY A 128 -7.52 4.28 -6.60
C GLY A 128 -6.63 3.39 -5.74
N VAL A 129 -6.77 2.06 -5.89
CA VAL A 129 -5.83 1.07 -5.35
C VAL A 129 -5.44 0.12 -6.46
N LEU A 130 -4.15 -0.03 -6.69
CA LEU A 130 -3.57 -1.09 -7.51
C LEU A 130 -2.88 -2.07 -6.57
N LEU A 131 -3.51 -3.21 -6.34
CA LEU A 131 -2.99 -4.30 -5.51
C LEU A 131 -2.32 -5.33 -6.40
N ILE A 132 -1.06 -5.65 -6.14
CA ILE A 132 -0.33 -6.75 -6.75
C ILE A 132 -0.15 -7.81 -5.68
N THR A 133 -0.71 -8.99 -5.90
CA THR A 133 -0.63 -10.10 -4.93
C THR A 133 -0.81 -11.45 -5.62
N HIS A 134 -0.28 -12.50 -5.00
CA HIS A 134 -0.55 -13.89 -5.36
C HIS A 134 -1.64 -14.52 -4.46
N ASP A 135 -2.13 -13.79 -3.48
CA ASP A 135 -3.22 -14.22 -2.60
C ASP A 135 -4.57 -13.87 -3.27
N ILE A 136 -5.07 -14.84 -4.03
CA ILE A 136 -6.30 -14.69 -4.81
C ILE A 136 -7.51 -14.50 -3.87
N GLU A 137 -7.56 -15.20 -2.74
CA GLU A 137 -8.68 -15.13 -1.80
C GLU A 137 -8.83 -13.72 -1.24
N LEU A 138 -7.73 -13.13 -0.76
CA LEU A 138 -7.73 -11.74 -0.29
C LEU A 138 -8.05 -10.74 -1.41
N ALA A 139 -7.59 -10.98 -2.64
CA ALA A 139 -7.89 -10.11 -3.76
C ALA A 139 -9.39 -10.14 -4.11
N LEU A 140 -10.02 -11.32 -4.13
CA LEU A 140 -11.46 -11.49 -4.40
C LEU A 140 -12.34 -10.81 -3.34
N GLU A 141 -11.89 -10.75 -2.08
CA GLU A 141 -12.63 -10.10 -0.99
C GLU A 141 -12.71 -8.56 -1.15
N VAL A 142 -11.74 -7.93 -1.82
CA VAL A 142 -11.60 -6.46 -1.78
C VAL A 142 -11.55 -5.75 -3.13
N ALA A 143 -11.24 -6.45 -4.23
CA ALA A 143 -11.09 -5.84 -5.53
C ALA A 143 -12.42 -5.64 -6.27
N ASP A 144 -12.50 -4.63 -7.11
CA ASP A 144 -13.61 -4.46 -8.07
C ASP A 144 -13.32 -5.21 -9.38
N ARG A 145 -12.04 -5.28 -9.76
CA ARG A 145 -11.55 -5.92 -11.00
C ARG A 145 -10.28 -6.69 -10.71
N ILE A 146 -10.09 -7.79 -11.42
CA ILE A 146 -8.87 -8.60 -11.37
C ILE A 146 -8.24 -8.62 -12.75
N VAL A 147 -6.92 -8.55 -12.77
CA VAL A 147 -6.08 -8.71 -13.96
C VAL A 147 -5.10 -9.84 -13.67
N VAL A 148 -5.18 -10.91 -14.45
CA VAL A 148 -4.29 -12.06 -14.33
C VAL A 148 -3.07 -11.85 -15.22
N PHE A 149 -1.89 -11.88 -14.62
CA PHE A 149 -0.60 -11.74 -15.30
C PHE A 149 0.12 -13.08 -15.34
N TYR A 150 0.53 -13.48 -16.54
CA TYR A 150 1.35 -14.67 -16.74
C TYR A 150 2.41 -14.44 -17.82
N ALA A 151 3.66 -14.84 -17.55
CA ALA A 151 4.79 -14.71 -18.47
C ALA A 151 4.93 -13.29 -19.10
N GLY A 152 4.69 -12.24 -18.29
CA GLY A 152 4.81 -10.84 -18.71
C GLY A 152 3.67 -10.32 -19.58
N LYS A 153 2.56 -11.05 -19.66
CA LYS A 153 1.36 -10.67 -20.42
C LYS A 153 0.13 -10.71 -19.55
N THR A 154 -0.81 -9.81 -19.81
CA THR A 154 -2.17 -9.93 -19.31
C THR A 154 -2.86 -11.08 -20.04
N VAL A 155 -3.32 -12.09 -19.31
CA VAL A 155 -4.03 -13.25 -19.85
C VAL A 155 -5.53 -13.13 -19.68
N GLU A 156 -5.97 -12.43 -18.65
CA GLU A 156 -7.38 -12.21 -18.35
C GLU A 156 -7.57 -10.88 -17.62
N GLU A 157 -8.70 -10.23 -17.83
CA GLU A 157 -9.15 -9.06 -17.10
C GLU A 157 -10.67 -9.07 -17.01
N ALA A 158 -11.20 -9.11 -15.78
CA ALA A 158 -12.64 -9.13 -15.55
C ALA A 158 -13.03 -8.45 -14.23
N PRO A 159 -14.30 -8.02 -14.06
CA PRO A 159 -14.86 -7.73 -12.75
C PRO A 159 -14.81 -8.94 -11.83
N VAL A 160 -14.68 -8.73 -10.52
CA VAL A 160 -14.67 -9.84 -9.55
C VAL A 160 -15.95 -10.70 -9.62
N SER A 161 -17.10 -10.09 -9.92
CA SER A 161 -18.35 -10.81 -10.12
C SER A 161 -18.26 -11.95 -11.14
N ASP A 162 -17.45 -11.75 -12.16
CA ASP A 162 -17.32 -12.71 -13.28
C ASP A 162 -16.37 -13.85 -12.91
N PHE A 163 -15.35 -13.56 -12.07
CA PHE A 163 -14.46 -14.60 -11.51
C PHE A 163 -15.16 -15.54 -10.55
N CYS A 164 -16.24 -15.09 -9.88
CA CYS A 164 -17.01 -15.89 -8.92
C CYS A 164 -18.17 -16.64 -9.60
N SER A 165 -18.47 -16.36 -10.86
CA SER A 165 -19.64 -16.90 -11.57
C SER A 165 -19.36 -18.09 -12.46
N GLU A 166 -18.13 -18.58 -12.60
CA GLU A 166 -17.84 -19.84 -13.26
C GLU A 166 -18.28 -21.02 -12.38
N GLU A 167 -19.58 -21.25 -12.37
CA GLU A 167 -20.11 -22.58 -12.19
C GLU A 167 -19.73 -23.38 -13.45
N THR A 168 -18.82 -24.34 -13.29
CA THR A 168 -18.55 -25.44 -14.22
C THR A 168 -19.83 -26.16 -14.67
#